data_a6c074f7520cb5868df59764f992384d
#
_entry.id   a6c074f7520cb5868df59764f992384d
#
_cell.length_a   1.000
_cell.length_b   1.000
_cell.length_c   1.000
_cell.angle_alpha   90.00
_cell.angle_beta   90.00
_cell.angle_gamma   90.00
#
_symmetry.space_group_name_H-M   'P 1'
#
loop_
_entity.id
_entity.type
_entity.pdbx_description
1 polymer ?
#
loop_
_entity_poly.entity_id
_entity_poly.type
_entity_poly.pdbx_seq_one_letter_code
_entity_poly.pdbx_strand_id
1 'polypeptide(L)'
;MYKDDSLTLHTDLYQINMMQVYFEQGIHNRHAVFEVYFRKEPFNNGYAVFAGLQRMVEYLEQFQFSETDLAYLEELGYPENFLTYLKELRLELTIRSAKEGDLVFANEPIVQVEGPLGQCQLVETALLNIVNFQTLIATKAARIRSVIEDEPLLEFGTRRAQELDAAIWGTRAAIIGGADATSNVRAGKRFGIPVSGTHAHALVQAYGNDYDAFMAYAKTHKDCVFLVDTYDTLKVGVSTAIRVAKEMGDKINFLGVRLDSGDLAYLSKTVRQQLDDAGFTEAKIYASNDLDENTILNLKMQKAKIDVWGVGTKLITAYDQPALGAVYKIVSIEQEDGSMRDTIKLSNNAEKVSTPGKKQVWRITSREKGKSEGDYITFTDINVNELTEIEMFHPTYTYIKKTVRNFDAIPLLVDIFVKGELVYQLPTLSEIKAYAKKEFDKLWDEYKRVLNPQDYPVDLARDVWQNKMTLIDKIRKDAYGKSE
;
A
#
# COMPACT_ATOMS: atom_id res chain seq x y z
N MET A 1 4.73 -21.37 -8.83
CA MET A 1 5.24 -20.41 -9.82
C MET A 1 6.74 -20.28 -9.65
N TYR A 2 7.22 -19.97 -8.50
CA TYR A 2 8.60 -20.24 -8.14
C TYR A 2 8.70 -21.72 -7.78
N LYS A 3 9.72 -22.40 -8.28
CA LYS A 3 10.02 -23.80 -7.89
C LYS A 3 10.79 -23.85 -6.57
N ASP A 4 10.88 -22.73 -5.89
CA ASP A 4 11.57 -22.61 -4.62
C ASP A 4 10.74 -23.27 -3.52
N ASP A 5 11.40 -24.04 -2.69
CA ASP A 5 10.77 -24.76 -1.57
C ASP A 5 10.31 -23.81 -0.48
N SER A 6 10.93 -22.63 -0.39
CA SER A 6 10.57 -21.58 0.57
C SER A 6 10.88 -20.17 0.05
N LEU A 7 10.33 -19.14 0.71
CA LEU A 7 10.69 -17.73 0.49
C LEU A 7 11.64 -17.21 1.59
N THR A 8 12.17 -18.08 2.43
CA THR A 8 12.98 -17.70 3.59
C THR A 8 14.28 -16.98 3.19
N LEU A 9 14.87 -17.37 2.05
CA LEU A 9 16.02 -16.67 1.47
C LEU A 9 15.67 -15.41 0.69
N HIS A 10 14.41 -14.96 0.67
CA HIS A 10 14.07 -13.63 0.13
C HIS A 10 14.54 -12.53 1.09
N THR A 11 15.85 -12.39 1.19
CA THR A 11 16.53 -11.49 2.13
C THR A 11 17.84 -10.98 1.53
N ASP A 12 18.44 -9.95 2.14
CA ASP A 12 19.77 -9.49 1.79
C ASP A 12 20.84 -10.28 2.55
N LEU A 13 21.99 -10.50 1.92
CA LEU A 13 23.08 -11.27 2.49
C LEU A 13 23.52 -10.79 3.89
N TYR A 14 23.49 -9.48 4.14
CA TYR A 14 23.89 -8.92 5.43
C TYR A 14 23.00 -9.38 6.59
N GLN A 15 21.76 -9.79 6.33
CA GLN A 15 20.86 -10.33 7.35
C GLN A 15 21.38 -11.69 7.87
N ILE A 16 21.78 -12.56 6.94
CA ILE A 16 22.36 -13.87 7.29
C ILE A 16 23.72 -13.68 7.98
N ASN A 17 24.57 -12.77 7.47
CA ASN A 17 25.85 -12.45 8.10
C ASN A 17 25.69 -11.92 9.53
N MET A 18 24.76 -10.98 9.75
CA MET A 18 24.49 -10.45 11.09
C MET A 18 23.92 -11.54 12.01
N MET A 19 23.03 -12.37 11.49
CA MET A 19 22.48 -13.49 12.27
C MET A 19 23.58 -14.46 12.69
N GLN A 20 24.54 -14.80 11.80
CA GLN A 20 25.70 -15.62 12.16
C GLN A 20 26.52 -14.95 13.27
N VAL A 21 26.82 -13.65 13.16
CA VAL A 21 27.54 -12.92 14.21
C VAL A 21 26.80 -13.00 15.54
N TYR A 22 25.50 -12.77 15.56
CA TYR A 22 24.70 -12.85 16.77
C TYR A 22 24.69 -14.26 17.37
N PHE A 23 24.62 -15.29 16.52
CA PHE A 23 24.69 -16.70 16.92
C PHE A 23 26.05 -17.05 17.55
N GLU A 24 27.16 -16.75 16.87
CA GLU A 24 28.51 -17.01 17.31
C GLU A 24 28.85 -16.26 18.63
N GLN A 25 28.30 -15.09 18.83
CA GLN A 25 28.50 -14.28 20.06
C GLN A 25 27.49 -14.62 21.16
N GLY A 26 26.56 -15.56 20.93
CA GLY A 26 25.54 -15.97 21.91
C GLY A 26 24.48 -14.91 22.25
N ILE A 27 24.31 -13.89 21.40
CA ILE A 27 23.36 -12.80 21.64
C ILE A 27 22.09 -12.89 20.79
N HIS A 28 21.99 -13.88 19.90
CA HIS A 28 20.87 -14.05 18.96
C HIS A 28 19.51 -14.19 19.64
N ASN A 29 19.47 -14.65 20.89
CA ASN A 29 18.24 -14.82 21.68
C ASN A 29 17.94 -13.62 22.60
N ARG A 30 18.78 -12.57 22.64
CA ARG A 30 18.42 -11.36 23.40
C ARG A 30 17.12 -10.78 22.88
N HIS A 31 16.26 -10.37 23.80
CA HIS A 31 14.99 -9.76 23.41
C HIS A 31 15.23 -8.40 22.74
N ALA A 32 14.57 -8.16 21.60
CA ALA A 32 14.71 -6.92 20.85
C ALA A 32 13.36 -6.47 20.29
N VAL A 33 13.25 -5.16 20.05
CA VAL A 33 12.08 -4.54 19.42
C VAL A 33 12.55 -3.73 18.22
N PHE A 34 11.94 -3.98 17.07
CA PHE A 34 12.16 -3.26 15.81
C PHE A 34 10.85 -2.63 15.34
N GLU A 35 10.98 -1.56 14.55
CA GLU A 35 9.84 -0.88 13.95
C GLU A 35 10.06 -0.58 12.48
N VAL A 36 9.00 -0.76 11.70
CA VAL A 36 8.88 -0.30 10.31
C VAL A 36 8.18 1.05 10.31
N TYR A 37 8.75 2.02 9.62
CA TYR A 37 8.14 3.33 9.35
C TYR A 37 8.73 3.93 8.08
N PHE A 38 8.06 4.92 7.50
CA PHE A 38 8.61 5.73 6.40
C PHE A 38 8.78 7.18 6.84
N ARG A 39 9.54 7.99 6.09
CA ARG A 39 9.98 9.32 6.54
C ARG A 39 9.30 10.47 5.83
N LYS A 40 8.71 10.22 4.67
CA LYS A 40 8.04 11.24 3.85
C LYS A 40 6.81 10.61 3.22
N GLU A 41 5.76 11.38 3.14
CA GLU A 41 4.57 10.94 2.44
C GLU A 41 4.88 10.67 0.95
N PRO A 42 4.42 9.53 0.39
CA PRO A 42 4.62 9.24 -1.01
C PRO A 42 3.81 10.22 -1.87
N PHE A 43 4.29 10.50 -3.08
CA PHE A 43 3.63 11.37 -4.06
C PHE A 43 3.40 12.82 -3.58
N ASN A 44 4.11 13.30 -2.57
CA ASN A 44 3.81 14.55 -1.86
C ASN A 44 2.34 14.60 -1.41
N ASN A 45 1.79 13.46 -0.99
CA ASN A 45 0.42 13.32 -0.52
C ASN A 45 0.31 13.69 0.96
N GLY A 46 -0.90 13.78 1.50
CA GLY A 46 -1.14 14.02 2.92
C GLY A 46 -1.35 12.73 3.74
N TYR A 47 -1.23 11.55 3.13
CA TYR A 47 -1.44 10.23 3.75
C TYR A 47 -0.86 9.11 2.89
N ALA A 48 -0.67 7.94 3.48
CA ALA A 48 -0.51 6.69 2.77
C ALA A 48 -1.60 5.68 3.19
N VAL A 49 -1.94 4.73 2.32
CA VAL A 49 -2.89 3.65 2.62
C VAL A 49 -2.10 2.36 2.86
N PHE A 50 -2.12 1.86 4.08
CA PHE A 50 -1.37 0.67 4.44
C PHE A 50 -1.94 -0.58 3.76
N ALA A 51 -1.06 -1.35 3.13
CA ALA A 51 -1.37 -2.63 2.50
C ALA A 51 -0.16 -3.57 2.56
N GLY A 52 -0.43 -4.88 2.49
CA GLY A 52 0.60 -5.92 2.50
C GLY A 52 0.52 -6.88 3.68
N LEU A 53 -0.35 -6.66 4.66
CA LEU A 53 -0.44 -7.50 5.85
C LEU A 53 -0.75 -8.96 5.52
N GLN A 54 -1.68 -9.24 4.60
CA GLN A 54 -1.97 -10.61 4.19
C GLN A 54 -0.72 -11.32 3.64
N ARG A 55 0.08 -10.64 2.81
CA ARG A 55 1.31 -11.23 2.26
C ARG A 55 2.38 -11.42 3.32
N MET A 56 2.47 -10.49 4.27
CA MET A 56 3.35 -10.64 5.43
C MET A 56 2.98 -11.87 6.27
N VAL A 57 1.70 -12.07 6.54
CA VAL A 57 1.20 -13.25 7.27
C VAL A 57 1.54 -14.53 6.50
N GLU A 58 1.25 -14.61 5.19
CA GLU A 58 1.60 -15.77 4.36
C GLU A 58 3.10 -16.08 4.38
N TYR A 59 3.96 -15.06 4.36
CA TYR A 59 5.41 -15.21 4.45
C TYR A 59 5.86 -15.75 5.81
N LEU A 60 5.34 -15.16 6.89
CA LEU A 60 5.75 -15.51 8.27
C LEU A 60 5.26 -16.89 8.68
N GLU A 61 4.04 -17.31 8.29
CA GLU A 61 3.54 -18.67 8.57
C GLU A 61 4.33 -19.76 7.84
N GLN A 62 4.92 -19.43 6.67
CA GLN A 62 5.70 -20.35 5.85
C GLN A 62 7.21 -20.22 6.09
N PHE A 63 7.63 -19.36 7.02
CA PHE A 63 9.05 -19.11 7.27
C PHE A 63 9.74 -20.35 7.83
N GLN A 64 10.53 -21.00 7.01
CA GLN A 64 11.37 -22.13 7.37
C GLN A 64 12.47 -22.32 6.33
N PHE A 65 13.72 -22.48 6.78
CA PHE A 65 14.81 -22.83 5.87
C PHE A 65 14.62 -24.26 5.36
N SER A 66 14.52 -24.40 4.05
CA SER A 66 14.43 -25.70 3.36
C SER A 66 15.81 -26.38 3.29
N GLU A 67 15.85 -27.67 2.96
CA GLU A 67 17.11 -28.39 2.73
C GLU A 67 17.91 -27.76 1.58
N THR A 68 17.25 -27.22 0.56
CA THR A 68 17.92 -26.53 -0.56
C THR A 68 18.47 -25.18 -0.15
N ASP A 69 17.79 -24.43 0.71
CA ASP A 69 18.30 -23.18 1.28
C ASP A 69 19.58 -23.44 2.08
N LEU A 70 19.56 -24.46 2.96
CA LEU A 70 20.70 -24.81 3.79
C LEU A 70 21.90 -25.29 2.99
N ALA A 71 21.68 -26.12 1.95
CA ALA A 71 22.73 -26.55 1.04
C ALA A 71 23.38 -25.36 0.31
N TYR A 72 22.58 -24.39 -0.13
CA TYR A 72 23.11 -23.17 -0.74
C TYR A 72 23.92 -22.32 0.24
N LEU A 73 23.47 -22.18 1.49
CA LEU A 73 24.23 -21.47 2.53
C LEU A 73 25.54 -22.20 2.88
N GLU A 74 25.56 -23.53 2.85
CA GLU A 74 26.79 -24.34 2.99
C GLU A 74 27.79 -24.05 1.86
N GLU A 75 27.33 -23.99 0.61
CA GLU A 75 28.15 -23.60 -0.55
C GLU A 75 28.74 -22.19 -0.41
N LEU A 76 28.03 -21.27 0.26
CA LEU A 76 28.52 -19.92 0.59
C LEU A 76 29.53 -19.92 1.75
N GLY A 77 29.76 -21.06 2.42
CA GLY A 77 30.77 -21.20 3.45
C GLY A 77 30.28 -20.97 4.87
N TYR A 78 28.98 -20.97 5.12
CA TYR A 78 28.44 -20.91 6.49
C TYR A 78 28.71 -22.21 7.26
N PRO A 79 29.08 -22.13 8.56
CA PRO A 79 29.48 -23.31 9.33
C PRO A 79 28.32 -24.21 9.71
N GLU A 80 28.59 -25.52 9.85
CA GLU A 80 27.59 -26.57 10.09
C GLU A 80 26.73 -26.32 11.35
N ASN A 81 27.32 -25.83 12.42
CA ASN A 81 26.58 -25.51 13.65
C ASN A 81 25.54 -24.41 13.44
N PHE A 82 25.87 -23.40 12.65
CA PHE A 82 24.93 -22.33 12.30
C PHE A 82 23.83 -22.83 11.37
N LEU A 83 24.17 -23.65 10.37
CA LEU A 83 23.18 -24.26 9.46
C LEU A 83 22.21 -25.18 10.23
N THR A 84 22.73 -25.96 11.21
CA THR A 84 21.87 -26.76 12.09
C THR A 84 20.91 -25.90 12.89
N TYR A 85 21.37 -24.77 13.44
CA TYR A 85 20.52 -23.83 14.14
C TYR A 85 19.42 -23.26 13.20
N LEU A 86 19.76 -22.85 11.97
CA LEU A 86 18.80 -22.34 11.00
C LEU A 86 17.74 -23.39 10.60
N LYS A 87 18.14 -24.67 10.47
CA LYS A 87 17.22 -25.78 10.18
C LYS A 87 16.15 -25.95 11.25
N GLU A 88 16.52 -25.80 12.50
CA GLU A 88 15.64 -25.98 13.65
C GLU A 88 14.85 -24.71 14.01
N LEU A 89 15.25 -23.56 13.45
CA LEU A 89 14.65 -22.28 13.78
C LEU A 89 13.15 -22.27 13.48
N ARG A 90 12.37 -21.82 14.47
CA ARG A 90 10.96 -21.49 14.35
C ARG A 90 10.77 -20.07 14.86
N LEU A 91 9.96 -19.29 14.16
CA LEU A 91 9.72 -17.90 14.57
C LEU A 91 8.90 -17.85 15.86
N GLU A 92 9.42 -17.13 16.85
CA GLU A 92 8.78 -16.84 18.13
C GLU A 92 8.47 -15.35 18.27
N LEU A 93 8.28 -14.69 17.13
CA LEU A 93 8.07 -13.25 17.05
C LEU A 93 6.67 -12.86 17.51
N THR A 94 6.59 -11.78 18.26
CA THR A 94 5.36 -11.00 18.44
C THR A 94 5.37 -9.85 17.44
N ILE A 95 4.34 -9.78 16.60
CA ILE A 95 4.24 -8.76 15.55
C ILE A 95 2.95 -7.98 15.74
N ARG A 96 3.09 -6.67 15.86
CA ARG A 96 1.97 -5.73 15.83
C ARG A 96 2.02 -4.90 14.56
N SER A 97 0.89 -4.61 13.97
CA SER A 97 0.80 -3.90 12.70
C SER A 97 -0.43 -3.02 12.65
N ALA A 98 -0.36 -1.96 11.85
CA ALA A 98 -1.53 -1.31 11.31
C ALA A 98 -2.37 -2.34 10.53
N LYS A 99 -3.68 -2.13 10.44
CA LYS A 99 -4.59 -2.98 9.65
C LYS A 99 -4.56 -2.53 8.19
N GLU A 100 -4.71 -3.47 7.27
CA GLU A 100 -4.85 -3.08 5.86
C GLU A 100 -6.04 -2.12 5.67
N GLY A 101 -5.79 -1.06 4.95
CA GLY A 101 -6.75 0.03 4.77
C GLY A 101 -6.63 1.17 5.78
N ASP A 102 -5.83 1.02 6.86
CA ASP A 102 -5.50 2.16 7.71
C ASP A 102 -4.78 3.23 6.89
N LEU A 103 -5.10 4.47 7.19
CA LEU A 103 -4.27 5.58 6.75
C LEU A 103 -3.08 5.69 7.69
N VAL A 104 -1.90 5.76 7.14
CA VAL A 104 -0.64 5.81 7.88
C VAL A 104 0.18 7.01 7.41
N PHE A 105 1.03 7.52 8.31
CA PHE A 105 1.73 8.78 8.10
C PHE A 105 3.23 8.63 8.35
N ALA A 106 3.99 9.58 7.84
CA ALA A 106 5.45 9.61 8.01
C ALA A 106 5.84 9.68 9.49
N ASN A 107 6.92 8.96 9.84
CA ASN A 107 7.55 8.93 11.17
C ASN A 107 6.75 8.24 12.29
N GLU A 108 5.66 7.57 11.98
CA GLU A 108 4.99 6.69 12.94
C GLU A 108 5.32 5.22 12.67
N PRO A 109 5.44 4.36 13.71
CA PRO A 109 5.56 2.93 13.52
C PRO A 109 4.28 2.35 12.90
N ILE A 110 4.45 1.62 11.79
CA ILE A 110 3.33 0.94 11.09
C ILE A 110 3.37 -0.57 11.26
N VAL A 111 4.54 -1.14 11.54
CA VAL A 111 4.74 -2.53 11.98
C VAL A 111 5.77 -2.54 13.09
N GLN A 112 5.54 -3.32 14.13
CA GLN A 112 6.46 -3.55 15.22
C GLN A 112 6.74 -5.04 15.34
N VAL A 113 8.03 -5.41 15.40
CA VAL A 113 8.50 -6.79 15.49
C VAL A 113 9.29 -6.94 16.78
N GLU A 114 8.90 -7.86 17.63
CA GLU A 114 9.44 -8.09 18.96
C GLU A 114 9.75 -9.56 19.17
N GLY A 115 10.90 -9.86 19.75
CA GLY A 115 11.32 -11.25 20.05
C GLY A 115 12.83 -11.41 20.03
N PRO A 116 13.33 -12.64 19.76
CA PRO A 116 14.78 -12.91 19.66
C PRO A 116 15.44 -12.04 18.59
N LEU A 117 16.54 -11.36 18.95
CA LEU A 117 17.26 -10.40 18.10
C LEU A 117 17.54 -10.95 16.70
N GLY A 118 18.05 -12.18 16.63
CA GLY A 118 18.37 -12.79 15.35
C GLY A 118 17.15 -13.01 14.46
N GLN A 119 16.03 -13.44 15.05
CA GLN A 119 14.79 -13.64 14.32
C GLN A 119 14.19 -12.30 13.84
N CYS A 120 14.19 -11.27 14.71
CA CYS A 120 13.77 -9.93 14.33
C CYS A 120 14.59 -9.41 13.14
N GLN A 121 15.90 -9.68 13.11
CA GLN A 121 16.78 -9.25 12.03
C GLN A 121 16.49 -9.95 10.71
N LEU A 122 16.25 -11.26 10.70
CA LEU A 122 16.07 -12.06 9.48
C LEU A 122 14.86 -11.62 8.64
N VAL A 123 13.79 -11.14 9.25
CA VAL A 123 12.54 -10.82 8.55
C VAL A 123 12.52 -9.41 7.93
N GLU A 124 13.53 -8.57 8.18
CA GLU A 124 13.58 -7.17 7.73
C GLU A 124 13.30 -6.99 6.24
N THR A 125 14.10 -7.65 5.39
CA THR A 125 14.06 -7.42 3.95
C THR A 125 12.71 -7.78 3.34
N ALA A 126 12.16 -8.94 3.70
CA ALA A 126 10.87 -9.38 3.18
C ALA A 126 9.72 -8.47 3.64
N LEU A 127 9.67 -8.10 4.93
CA LEU A 127 8.65 -7.19 5.45
C LEU A 127 8.71 -5.83 4.77
N LEU A 128 9.91 -5.25 4.61
CA LEU A 128 10.08 -3.99 3.92
C LEU A 128 9.68 -4.05 2.45
N ASN A 129 10.08 -5.12 1.74
CA ASN A 129 9.73 -5.30 0.33
C ASN A 129 8.21 -5.33 0.12
N ILE A 130 7.50 -6.10 0.95
CA ILE A 130 6.05 -6.23 0.89
C ILE A 130 5.35 -4.91 1.22
N VAL A 131 5.72 -4.27 2.33
CA VAL A 131 5.11 -3.01 2.79
C VAL A 131 5.37 -1.88 1.81
N ASN A 132 6.62 -1.72 1.35
CA ASN A 132 6.98 -0.67 0.39
C ASN A 132 6.12 -0.74 -0.87
N PHE A 133 6.02 -1.92 -1.47
CA PHE A 133 5.32 -2.08 -2.74
C PHE A 133 3.80 -1.93 -2.59
N GLN A 134 3.17 -2.69 -1.71
CA GLN A 134 1.72 -2.72 -1.65
C GLN A 134 1.12 -1.42 -1.09
N THR A 135 1.75 -0.82 -0.08
CA THR A 135 1.33 0.48 0.45
C THR A 135 1.44 1.59 -0.62
N LEU A 136 2.50 1.55 -1.42
CA LEU A 136 2.68 2.53 -2.49
C LEU A 136 1.58 2.42 -3.56
N ILE A 137 1.25 1.19 -4.02
CA ILE A 137 0.19 0.96 -5.01
C ILE A 137 -1.20 1.31 -4.43
N ALA A 138 -1.51 0.91 -3.20
CA ALA A 138 -2.77 1.25 -2.56
C ALA A 138 -2.93 2.77 -2.42
N THR A 139 -1.87 3.47 -2.06
CA THR A 139 -1.87 4.94 -1.96
C THR A 139 -2.08 5.60 -3.33
N LYS A 140 -1.40 5.09 -4.38
CA LYS A 140 -1.62 5.60 -5.76
C LYS A 140 -3.05 5.40 -6.22
N ALA A 141 -3.64 4.23 -5.94
CA ALA A 141 -5.05 3.96 -6.23
C ALA A 141 -5.98 4.92 -5.47
N ALA A 142 -5.73 5.16 -4.19
CA ALA A 142 -6.52 6.08 -3.37
C ALA A 142 -6.45 7.53 -3.88
N ARG A 143 -5.28 7.99 -4.34
CA ARG A 143 -5.13 9.30 -4.99
C ARG A 143 -5.96 9.40 -6.27
N ILE A 144 -5.92 8.37 -7.12
CA ILE A 144 -6.73 8.32 -8.33
C ILE A 144 -8.22 8.30 -7.96
N ARG A 145 -8.62 7.48 -6.97
CA ARG A 145 -10.00 7.42 -6.48
C ARG A 145 -10.50 8.77 -5.93
N SER A 146 -9.63 9.55 -5.28
CA SER A 146 -10.01 10.82 -4.66
C SER A 146 -10.44 11.90 -5.66
N VAL A 147 -10.09 11.79 -6.93
CA VAL A 147 -10.52 12.71 -8.01
C VAL A 147 -11.67 12.16 -8.86
N ILE A 148 -12.12 10.95 -8.56
CA ILE A 148 -13.26 10.28 -9.17
C ILE A 148 -14.41 10.28 -8.15
N GLU A 149 -15.62 10.59 -8.58
CA GLU A 149 -16.81 10.56 -7.72
C GLU A 149 -17.38 9.14 -7.65
N ASP A 150 -18.52 8.90 -8.29
CA ASP A 150 -19.19 7.60 -8.28
C ASP A 150 -18.83 6.71 -9.49
N GLU A 151 -18.05 7.24 -10.43
CA GLU A 151 -17.67 6.49 -11.63
C GLU A 151 -16.75 5.30 -11.27
N PRO A 152 -16.94 4.13 -11.90
CA PRO A 152 -16.09 2.97 -11.68
C PRO A 152 -14.62 3.23 -12.05
N LEU A 153 -13.71 2.78 -11.18
CA LEU A 153 -12.26 2.74 -11.40
C LEU A 153 -11.82 1.30 -11.66
N LEU A 154 -11.32 1.02 -12.87
CA LEU A 154 -10.85 -0.31 -13.27
C LEU A 154 -9.33 -0.35 -13.31
N GLU A 155 -8.74 -1.35 -12.68
CA GLU A 155 -7.29 -1.61 -12.72
C GLU A 155 -6.93 -2.39 -14.00
N PHE A 156 -6.19 -1.78 -14.92
CA PHE A 156 -5.82 -2.34 -16.23
C PHE A 156 -4.30 -2.46 -16.42
N GLY A 157 -3.55 -2.58 -15.33
CA GLY A 157 -2.09 -2.50 -15.35
C GLY A 157 -1.34 -3.83 -15.45
N THR A 158 -1.99 -4.99 -15.45
CA THR A 158 -1.37 -6.32 -15.36
C THR A 158 -0.11 -6.49 -16.23
N ARG A 159 -0.18 -6.10 -17.51
CA ARG A 159 0.93 -6.24 -18.48
C ARG A 159 2.05 -5.20 -18.30
N ARG A 160 1.90 -4.25 -17.41
CA ARG A 160 2.85 -3.15 -17.13
C ARG A 160 3.53 -3.25 -15.78
N ALA A 161 3.04 -4.13 -14.90
CA ALA A 161 3.65 -4.37 -13.60
C ALA A 161 5.04 -5.00 -13.75
N GLN A 162 5.89 -4.78 -12.75
CA GLN A 162 7.20 -5.37 -12.66
C GLN A 162 7.06 -6.83 -12.20
N GLU A 163 6.93 -7.74 -13.16
CA GLU A 163 6.81 -9.17 -12.94
C GLU A 163 5.42 -9.65 -12.49
N LEU A 164 5.24 -10.96 -12.44
CA LEU A 164 3.95 -11.63 -12.22
C LEU A 164 3.40 -11.40 -10.79
N ASP A 165 4.26 -11.45 -9.79
CA ASP A 165 3.85 -11.21 -8.40
C ASP A 165 3.45 -9.75 -8.18
N ALA A 166 4.19 -8.81 -8.75
CA ALA A 166 3.82 -7.40 -8.71
C ALA A 166 2.45 -7.15 -9.36
N ALA A 167 2.14 -7.83 -10.47
CA ALA A 167 0.83 -7.75 -11.10
C ALA A 167 -0.30 -8.24 -10.19
N ILE A 168 -0.10 -9.35 -9.47
CA ILE A 168 -1.12 -9.97 -8.62
C ILE A 168 -1.33 -9.15 -7.35
N TRP A 169 -0.25 -8.89 -6.60
CA TRP A 169 -0.32 -8.18 -5.32
C TRP A 169 -0.58 -6.69 -5.50
N GLY A 170 -0.10 -6.10 -6.59
CA GLY A 170 -0.41 -4.72 -6.96
C GLY A 170 -1.89 -4.54 -7.30
N THR A 171 -2.50 -5.48 -8.04
CA THR A 171 -3.96 -5.47 -8.27
C THR A 171 -4.73 -5.51 -6.94
N ARG A 172 -4.34 -6.41 -6.01
CA ARG A 172 -4.98 -6.48 -4.68
C ARG A 172 -4.86 -5.15 -3.93
N ALA A 173 -3.67 -4.57 -3.91
CA ALA A 173 -3.41 -3.28 -3.29
C ALA A 173 -4.23 -2.15 -3.92
N ALA A 174 -4.39 -2.15 -5.25
CA ALA A 174 -5.23 -1.19 -5.94
C ALA A 174 -6.70 -1.27 -5.53
N ILE A 175 -7.22 -2.48 -5.26
CA ILE A 175 -8.59 -2.64 -4.73
C ILE A 175 -8.71 -2.05 -3.32
N ILE A 176 -7.71 -2.24 -2.45
CA ILE A 176 -7.67 -1.60 -1.12
C ILE A 176 -7.73 -0.08 -1.26
N GLY A 177 -6.98 0.49 -2.21
CA GLY A 177 -6.96 1.92 -2.52
C GLY A 177 -8.21 2.44 -3.24
N GLY A 178 -9.20 1.58 -3.55
CA GLY A 178 -10.50 2.02 -4.07
C GLY A 178 -10.81 1.66 -5.52
N ALA A 179 -9.98 0.86 -6.21
CA ALA A 179 -10.37 0.31 -7.51
C ALA A 179 -11.55 -0.67 -7.35
N ASP A 180 -12.43 -0.73 -8.36
CA ASP A 180 -13.69 -1.50 -8.27
C ASP A 180 -13.59 -2.87 -8.92
N ALA A 181 -12.75 -3.01 -9.93
CA ALA A 181 -12.52 -4.26 -10.65
C ALA A 181 -11.13 -4.27 -11.30
N THR A 182 -10.75 -5.40 -11.86
CA THR A 182 -9.46 -5.57 -12.54
C THR A 182 -9.61 -6.33 -13.85
N SER A 183 -8.67 -6.15 -14.77
CA SER A 183 -8.51 -7.03 -15.94
C SER A 183 -7.63 -8.26 -15.62
N ASN A 184 -7.04 -8.36 -14.44
CA ASN A 184 -6.17 -9.44 -14.03
C ASN A 184 -6.96 -10.69 -13.61
N VAL A 185 -7.14 -11.62 -14.53
CA VAL A 185 -7.92 -12.85 -14.30
C VAL A 185 -7.39 -13.69 -13.13
N ARG A 186 -6.05 -13.75 -12.97
CA ARG A 186 -5.43 -14.51 -11.86
C ARG A 186 -5.68 -13.86 -10.51
N ALA A 187 -5.55 -12.54 -10.42
CA ALA A 187 -5.87 -11.80 -9.20
C ALA A 187 -7.37 -11.91 -8.86
N GLY A 188 -8.23 -11.80 -9.88
CA GLY A 188 -9.66 -12.03 -9.71
C GLY A 188 -9.98 -13.40 -9.09
N LYS A 189 -9.39 -14.46 -9.64
CA LYS A 189 -9.55 -15.83 -9.12
C LYS A 189 -9.00 -15.98 -7.68
N ARG A 190 -7.82 -15.40 -7.40
CA ARG A 190 -7.15 -15.57 -6.10
C ARG A 190 -7.85 -14.82 -4.96
N PHE A 191 -8.30 -13.60 -5.22
CA PHE A 191 -8.80 -12.69 -4.19
C PHE A 191 -10.31 -12.40 -4.28
N GLY A 192 -11.03 -13.06 -5.20
CA GLY A 192 -12.46 -12.81 -5.39
C GLY A 192 -12.79 -11.43 -5.95
N ILE A 193 -11.87 -10.81 -6.70
CA ILE A 193 -12.06 -9.48 -7.28
C ILE A 193 -12.92 -9.58 -8.54
N PRO A 194 -13.92 -8.70 -8.75
CA PRO A 194 -14.65 -8.64 -10.00
C PRO A 194 -13.69 -8.44 -11.18
N VAL A 195 -13.83 -9.25 -12.22
CA VAL A 195 -13.01 -9.14 -13.44
C VAL A 195 -13.82 -8.39 -14.49
N SER A 196 -13.22 -7.34 -15.04
CA SER A 196 -13.78 -6.51 -16.10
C SER A 196 -12.75 -6.28 -17.19
N GLY A 197 -13.21 -6.22 -18.41
CA GLY A 197 -12.37 -5.98 -19.59
C GLY A 197 -13.22 -6.00 -20.85
N THR A 198 -12.57 -5.65 -21.95
CA THR A 198 -13.17 -5.62 -23.28
C THR A 198 -12.28 -6.38 -24.24
N HIS A 199 -12.30 -6.06 -25.53
CA HIS A 199 -11.31 -6.55 -26.49
C HIS A 199 -10.18 -5.54 -26.73
N ALA A 200 -9.13 -5.94 -27.42
CA ALA A 200 -8.02 -5.10 -27.82
C ALA A 200 -8.11 -4.76 -29.33
N HIS A 201 -7.32 -3.76 -29.77
CA HIS A 201 -7.18 -3.42 -31.19
C HIS A 201 -6.84 -4.62 -32.09
N ALA A 202 -6.08 -5.59 -31.55
CA ALA A 202 -5.72 -6.82 -32.27
C ALA A 202 -6.94 -7.61 -32.77
N LEU A 203 -8.08 -7.57 -32.07
CA LEU A 203 -9.31 -8.20 -32.56
C LEU A 203 -9.80 -7.53 -33.84
N VAL A 204 -9.86 -6.19 -33.85
CA VAL A 204 -10.29 -5.41 -35.04
C VAL A 204 -9.32 -5.64 -36.20
N GLN A 205 -8.03 -5.63 -35.94
CA GLN A 205 -6.99 -5.91 -36.93
C GLN A 205 -7.07 -7.32 -37.51
N ALA A 206 -7.40 -8.32 -36.70
CA ALA A 206 -7.57 -9.70 -37.14
C ALA A 206 -8.71 -9.90 -38.14
N TYR A 207 -9.79 -9.10 -37.97
CA TYR A 207 -10.91 -9.07 -38.92
C TYR A 207 -10.72 -8.08 -40.06
N GLY A 208 -9.76 -7.16 -39.97
CA GLY A 208 -9.46 -6.17 -40.98
C GLY A 208 -10.40 -4.96 -40.99
N ASN A 209 -11.49 -4.96 -40.21
CA ASN A 209 -12.42 -3.86 -40.08
C ASN A 209 -13.22 -3.96 -38.76
N ASP A 210 -13.77 -2.82 -38.32
CA ASP A 210 -14.54 -2.71 -37.07
C ASP A 210 -15.85 -3.50 -37.11
N TYR A 211 -16.56 -3.51 -38.23
CA TYR A 211 -17.87 -4.15 -38.31
C TYR A 211 -17.83 -5.66 -38.07
N ASP A 212 -16.98 -6.36 -38.79
CA ASP A 212 -16.85 -7.81 -38.67
C ASP A 212 -16.34 -8.20 -37.29
N ALA A 213 -15.39 -7.42 -36.73
CA ALA A 213 -14.86 -7.63 -35.39
C ALA A 213 -15.94 -7.43 -34.30
N PHE A 214 -16.65 -6.34 -34.34
CA PHE A 214 -17.71 -6.03 -33.35
C PHE A 214 -18.89 -7.00 -33.45
N MET A 215 -19.27 -7.37 -34.68
CA MET A 215 -20.31 -8.37 -34.91
C MET A 215 -19.90 -9.77 -34.39
N ALA A 216 -18.65 -10.18 -34.60
CA ALA A 216 -18.13 -11.44 -34.09
C ALA A 216 -18.10 -11.42 -32.54
N TYR A 217 -17.66 -10.31 -31.93
CA TYR A 217 -17.67 -10.14 -30.47
C TYR A 217 -19.12 -10.20 -29.92
N ALA A 218 -20.04 -9.47 -30.54
CA ALA A 218 -21.45 -9.42 -30.15
C ALA A 218 -22.20 -10.77 -30.29
N LYS A 219 -21.75 -11.64 -31.20
CA LYS A 219 -22.31 -13.01 -31.33
C LYS A 219 -21.85 -13.96 -30.21
N THR A 220 -20.77 -13.63 -29.53
CA THR A 220 -20.13 -14.50 -28.52
C THR A 220 -20.29 -13.97 -27.08
N HIS A 221 -20.56 -12.67 -26.92
CA HIS A 221 -20.69 -12.02 -25.63
C HIS A 221 -22.04 -11.31 -25.52
N LYS A 222 -22.68 -11.43 -24.36
CA LYS A 222 -23.93 -10.71 -24.08
C LYS A 222 -23.66 -9.26 -23.72
N ASP A 223 -22.69 -9.02 -22.86
CA ASP A 223 -22.29 -7.68 -22.43
C ASP A 223 -21.18 -7.14 -23.32
N CYS A 224 -21.46 -6.06 -24.05
CA CYS A 224 -20.59 -5.54 -25.08
C CYS A 224 -20.16 -4.10 -24.82
N VAL A 225 -18.85 -3.90 -24.73
CA VAL A 225 -18.18 -2.61 -24.83
C VAL A 225 -17.21 -2.67 -26.00
N PHE A 226 -17.39 -1.84 -27.00
CA PHE A 226 -16.55 -1.85 -28.20
C PHE A 226 -15.42 -0.82 -28.10
N LEU A 227 -14.19 -1.24 -28.44
CA LEU A 227 -13.02 -0.40 -28.56
C LEU A 227 -13.05 0.27 -29.94
N VAL A 228 -13.28 1.58 -29.99
CA VAL A 228 -13.69 2.26 -31.22
C VAL A 228 -12.62 3.09 -31.91
N ASP A 229 -11.40 3.09 -31.40
CA ASP A 229 -10.31 3.94 -31.88
C ASP A 229 -9.17 3.18 -32.56
N THR A 230 -9.51 2.05 -33.23
CA THR A 230 -8.50 1.29 -33.99
C THR A 230 -8.08 2.00 -35.27
N TYR A 231 -9.00 2.64 -36.00
CA TYR A 231 -8.73 3.35 -37.26
C TYR A 231 -9.20 4.82 -37.18
N ASP A 232 -10.49 5.10 -37.24
CA ASP A 232 -11.06 6.43 -37.07
C ASP A 232 -12.20 6.35 -36.05
N THR A 233 -11.98 6.97 -34.90
CA THR A 233 -12.91 6.89 -33.76
C THR A 233 -14.31 7.34 -34.10
N LEU A 234 -14.45 8.54 -34.68
CA LEU A 234 -15.77 9.21 -34.88
C LEU A 234 -16.49 8.75 -36.13
N LYS A 235 -15.77 8.61 -37.26
CA LYS A 235 -16.38 8.29 -38.55
C LYS A 235 -16.60 6.79 -38.76
N VAL A 236 -15.75 5.95 -38.16
CA VAL A 236 -15.80 4.52 -38.38
C VAL A 236 -16.16 3.77 -37.10
N GLY A 237 -15.37 3.87 -36.04
CA GLY A 237 -15.51 3.06 -34.83
C GLY A 237 -16.86 3.25 -34.13
N VAL A 238 -17.22 4.49 -33.76
CA VAL A 238 -18.46 4.75 -33.02
C VAL A 238 -19.68 4.51 -33.89
N SER A 239 -19.67 4.94 -35.17
CA SER A 239 -20.77 4.69 -36.10
C SER A 239 -20.99 3.18 -36.32
N THR A 240 -19.93 2.39 -36.38
CA THR A 240 -19.99 0.92 -36.51
C THR A 240 -20.49 0.28 -35.21
N ALA A 241 -20.05 0.75 -34.03
CA ALA A 241 -20.53 0.25 -32.76
C ALA A 241 -22.06 0.48 -32.61
N ILE A 242 -22.55 1.67 -32.97
CA ILE A 242 -23.99 2.01 -33.01
C ILE A 242 -24.75 1.09 -33.98
N ARG A 243 -24.19 0.87 -35.17
CA ARG A 243 -24.82 0.03 -36.19
C ARG A 243 -24.92 -1.42 -35.68
N VAL A 244 -23.85 -2.02 -35.15
CA VAL A 244 -23.85 -3.38 -34.61
C VAL A 244 -24.82 -3.49 -33.42
N ALA A 245 -24.85 -2.51 -32.52
CA ALA A 245 -25.78 -2.48 -31.40
C ALA A 245 -27.24 -2.50 -31.87
N LYS A 246 -27.60 -1.72 -32.89
CA LYS A 246 -28.94 -1.72 -33.49
C LYS A 246 -29.28 -3.04 -34.20
N GLU A 247 -28.34 -3.63 -34.94
CA GLU A 247 -28.58 -4.89 -35.66
C GLU A 247 -28.72 -6.07 -34.67
N MET A 248 -28.00 -6.08 -33.57
CA MET A 248 -28.09 -7.12 -32.53
C MET A 248 -29.31 -6.93 -31.63
N GLY A 249 -29.75 -5.69 -31.39
CA GLY A 249 -30.93 -5.39 -30.56
C GLY A 249 -30.83 -6.05 -29.18
N ASP A 250 -31.92 -6.70 -28.76
CA ASP A 250 -32.03 -7.36 -27.44
C ASP A 250 -31.15 -8.61 -27.27
N LYS A 251 -30.42 -9.01 -28.31
CA LYS A 251 -29.47 -10.16 -28.21
C LYS A 251 -28.24 -9.82 -27.40
N ILE A 252 -27.92 -8.53 -27.27
CA ILE A 252 -26.78 -8.06 -26.46
C ILE A 252 -27.21 -6.93 -25.51
N ASN A 253 -26.44 -6.77 -24.45
CA ASN A 253 -26.45 -5.57 -23.63
C ASN A 253 -25.32 -4.64 -24.16
N PHE A 254 -25.68 -3.65 -24.95
CA PHE A 254 -24.69 -2.67 -25.41
C PHE A 254 -24.37 -1.71 -24.25
N LEU A 255 -23.29 -2.02 -23.52
CA LEU A 255 -22.87 -1.27 -22.33
C LEU A 255 -22.16 0.04 -22.69
N GLY A 256 -21.57 0.14 -23.89
CA GLY A 256 -20.93 1.36 -24.33
C GLY A 256 -19.73 1.17 -25.24
N VAL A 257 -18.87 2.19 -25.26
CA VAL A 257 -17.65 2.24 -26.08
C VAL A 257 -16.44 2.63 -25.25
N ARG A 258 -15.23 2.20 -25.70
CA ARG A 258 -13.96 2.53 -25.05
C ARG A 258 -13.09 3.37 -25.98
N LEU A 259 -12.55 4.45 -25.40
CA LEU A 259 -11.57 5.35 -25.98
C LEU A 259 -10.22 5.11 -25.32
N ASP A 260 -9.19 4.80 -26.08
CA ASP A 260 -7.83 4.47 -25.62
C ASP A 260 -6.77 5.44 -26.16
N SER A 261 -7.16 6.39 -26.99
CA SER A 261 -6.26 7.33 -27.65
C SER A 261 -6.91 8.66 -28.04
N GLY A 262 -6.08 9.64 -28.44
CA GLY A 262 -6.51 10.94 -28.91
C GLY A 262 -6.90 11.92 -27.81
N ASP A 263 -7.57 13.01 -28.17
CA ASP A 263 -8.09 14.01 -27.22
C ASP A 263 -9.36 13.47 -26.54
N LEU A 264 -9.21 12.87 -25.38
CA LEU A 264 -10.30 12.23 -24.64
C LEU A 264 -11.40 13.24 -24.26
N ALA A 265 -11.06 14.52 -24.00
CA ALA A 265 -12.07 15.52 -23.67
C ALA A 265 -12.95 15.86 -24.86
N TYR A 266 -12.37 16.07 -26.03
CA TYR A 266 -13.10 16.33 -27.27
C TYR A 266 -13.86 15.07 -27.72
N LEU A 267 -13.18 13.93 -27.79
CA LEU A 267 -13.76 12.68 -28.28
C LEU A 267 -14.95 12.24 -27.42
N SER A 268 -14.84 12.27 -26.09
CA SER A 268 -15.92 11.81 -25.20
C SER A 268 -17.19 12.66 -25.36
N LYS A 269 -17.07 13.97 -25.55
CA LYS A 269 -18.23 14.85 -25.79
C LYS A 269 -18.91 14.55 -27.12
N THR A 270 -18.12 14.37 -28.18
CA THR A 270 -18.64 14.07 -29.53
C THR A 270 -19.26 12.67 -29.57
N VAL A 271 -18.61 11.70 -28.94
CA VAL A 271 -19.12 10.31 -28.83
C VAL A 271 -20.44 10.29 -28.05
N ARG A 272 -20.52 11.02 -26.93
CA ARG A 272 -21.77 11.13 -26.15
C ARG A 272 -22.93 11.65 -27.03
N GLN A 273 -22.69 12.69 -27.82
CA GLN A 273 -23.70 13.23 -28.74
C GLN A 273 -24.12 12.18 -29.78
N GLN A 274 -23.17 11.44 -30.38
CA GLN A 274 -23.49 10.41 -31.37
C GLN A 274 -24.30 9.25 -30.76
N LEU A 275 -23.99 8.84 -29.53
CA LEU A 275 -24.72 7.80 -28.83
C LEU A 275 -26.15 8.28 -28.49
N ASP A 276 -26.30 9.51 -28.00
CA ASP A 276 -27.60 10.10 -27.65
C ASP A 276 -28.50 10.24 -28.89
N ASP A 277 -27.96 10.77 -29.99
CA ASP A 277 -28.68 10.94 -31.29
C ASP A 277 -29.11 9.56 -31.84
N ALA A 278 -28.39 8.50 -31.52
CA ALA A 278 -28.72 7.14 -31.92
C ALA A 278 -29.72 6.43 -30.97
N GLY A 279 -30.08 7.06 -29.84
CA GLY A 279 -30.98 6.53 -28.83
C GLY A 279 -30.33 5.71 -27.72
N PHE A 280 -28.99 5.70 -27.63
CA PHE A 280 -28.22 4.97 -26.62
C PHE A 280 -27.79 5.89 -25.46
N THR A 281 -28.76 6.54 -24.79
CA THR A 281 -28.52 7.49 -23.71
C THR A 281 -27.86 6.87 -22.48
N GLU A 282 -28.07 5.55 -22.24
CA GLU A 282 -27.53 4.82 -21.08
C GLU A 282 -26.17 4.17 -21.37
N ALA A 283 -25.74 4.15 -22.65
CA ALA A 283 -24.44 3.59 -23.01
C ALA A 283 -23.29 4.41 -22.40
N LYS A 284 -22.32 3.74 -21.80
CA LYS A 284 -21.20 4.32 -21.07
C LYS A 284 -20.02 4.61 -21.98
N ILE A 285 -19.25 5.64 -21.63
CA ILE A 285 -17.97 5.96 -22.28
C ILE A 285 -16.85 5.57 -21.31
N TYR A 286 -16.07 4.58 -21.71
CA TYR A 286 -14.88 4.11 -21.00
C TYR A 286 -13.68 4.87 -21.53
N ALA A 287 -12.83 5.39 -20.64
CA ALA A 287 -11.53 5.95 -21.01
C ALA A 287 -10.39 5.11 -20.45
N SER A 288 -9.38 4.90 -21.25
CA SER A 288 -8.11 4.29 -20.88
C SER A 288 -6.96 5.03 -21.55
N ASN A 289 -5.71 4.65 -21.31
CA ASN A 289 -4.49 5.30 -21.81
C ASN A 289 -3.89 6.34 -20.87
N ASP A 290 -2.74 6.01 -20.28
CA ASP A 290 -1.86 6.88 -19.47
C ASP A 290 -2.56 7.79 -18.44
N LEU A 291 -3.68 7.31 -17.91
CA LEU A 291 -4.47 8.03 -16.91
C LEU A 291 -3.78 7.99 -15.54
N ASP A 292 -3.87 9.11 -14.85
CA ASP A 292 -3.53 9.30 -13.44
C ASP A 292 -4.48 10.33 -12.82
N GLU A 293 -4.31 10.61 -11.52
CA GLU A 293 -5.14 11.61 -10.83
C GLU A 293 -5.11 13.00 -11.47
N ASN A 294 -3.96 13.42 -12.00
CA ASN A 294 -3.83 14.74 -12.63
C ASN A 294 -4.55 14.80 -13.99
N THR A 295 -4.38 13.76 -14.79
CA THR A 295 -5.03 13.64 -16.10
C THR A 295 -6.56 13.57 -15.95
N ILE A 296 -7.04 12.74 -15.00
CA ILE A 296 -8.48 12.59 -14.72
C ILE A 296 -9.08 13.92 -14.23
N LEU A 297 -8.41 14.59 -13.29
CA LEU A 297 -8.86 15.90 -12.79
C LEU A 297 -8.98 16.92 -13.94
N ASN A 298 -7.97 16.99 -14.82
CA ASN A 298 -7.99 17.86 -15.99
C ASN A 298 -9.13 17.53 -16.96
N LEU A 299 -9.37 16.25 -17.24
CA LEU A 299 -10.48 15.82 -18.10
C LEU A 299 -11.84 16.21 -17.51
N LYS A 300 -12.01 16.05 -16.18
CA LYS A 300 -13.23 16.49 -15.48
C LYS A 300 -13.41 18.02 -15.54
N MET A 301 -12.33 18.79 -15.33
CA MET A 301 -12.38 20.27 -15.49
C MET A 301 -12.77 20.70 -16.91
N GLN A 302 -12.34 19.95 -17.92
CA GLN A 302 -12.74 20.16 -19.32
C GLN A 302 -14.13 19.62 -19.62
N LYS A 303 -14.88 19.09 -18.64
CA LYS A 303 -16.22 18.52 -18.77
C LYS A 303 -16.27 17.35 -19.76
N ALA A 304 -15.24 16.51 -19.78
CA ALA A 304 -15.24 15.26 -20.52
C ALA A 304 -16.42 14.38 -20.08
N LYS A 305 -17.00 13.65 -21.01
CA LYS A 305 -18.15 12.76 -20.80
C LYS A 305 -17.67 11.30 -20.65
N ILE A 306 -16.97 11.04 -19.57
CA ILE A 306 -16.37 9.73 -19.29
C ILE A 306 -17.08 9.15 -18.06
N ASP A 307 -17.58 7.95 -18.19
CA ASP A 307 -18.38 7.26 -17.19
C ASP A 307 -17.59 6.16 -16.46
N VAL A 308 -16.48 5.69 -17.05
CA VAL A 308 -15.67 4.59 -16.48
C VAL A 308 -14.18 4.84 -16.77
N TRP A 309 -13.35 4.70 -15.74
CA TRP A 309 -11.93 4.98 -15.80
C TRP A 309 -11.12 3.67 -15.76
N GLY A 310 -10.42 3.35 -16.84
CA GLY A 310 -9.50 2.22 -16.95
C GLY A 310 -8.06 2.68 -16.77
N VAL A 311 -7.48 2.47 -15.60
CA VAL A 311 -6.14 2.97 -15.26
C VAL A 311 -5.14 1.81 -15.21
N GLY A 312 -4.07 1.93 -15.99
CA GLY A 312 -3.08 0.86 -16.15
C GLY A 312 -1.71 1.22 -15.60
N THR A 313 -0.80 1.65 -16.49
CA THR A 313 0.62 1.82 -16.25
C THR A 313 0.91 2.66 -15.00
N LYS A 314 0.37 3.87 -14.95
CA LYS A 314 0.69 4.83 -13.89
C LYS A 314 0.21 4.40 -12.51
N LEU A 315 -0.85 3.57 -12.44
CA LEU A 315 -1.33 2.99 -11.18
C LEU A 315 -0.42 1.85 -10.74
N ILE A 316 -0.29 0.80 -11.56
CA ILE A 316 0.34 -0.46 -11.15
C ILE A 316 1.86 -0.35 -10.94
N THR A 317 2.49 0.68 -11.51
CA THR A 317 3.91 0.95 -11.35
C THR A 317 4.21 2.05 -10.32
N ALA A 318 3.17 2.68 -9.74
CA ALA A 318 3.32 3.89 -8.94
C ALA A 318 4.28 4.90 -9.63
N TYR A 319 4.05 5.15 -10.90
CA TYR A 319 4.92 5.76 -11.90
C TYR A 319 5.77 6.94 -11.41
N ASP A 320 5.24 7.81 -10.60
CA ASP A 320 5.86 9.03 -10.10
C ASP A 320 6.56 8.88 -8.75
N GLN A 321 6.55 7.67 -8.15
CA GLN A 321 7.18 7.37 -6.87
C GLN A 321 7.71 5.93 -6.89
N PRO A 322 9.02 5.70 -7.12
CA PRO A 322 9.56 4.34 -7.31
C PRO A 322 9.61 3.50 -6.03
N ALA A 323 9.61 4.13 -4.85
CA ALA A 323 9.62 3.44 -3.56
C ALA A 323 8.99 4.29 -2.46
N LEU A 324 8.32 3.64 -1.50
CA LEU A 324 7.82 4.30 -0.28
C LEU A 324 8.97 4.80 0.61
N GLY A 325 10.09 4.08 0.60
CA GLY A 325 11.25 4.41 1.40
C GLY A 325 11.09 4.06 2.87
N ALA A 326 10.29 3.03 3.17
CA ALA A 326 10.17 2.48 4.52
C ALA A 326 11.50 1.92 5.00
N VAL A 327 11.72 2.00 6.30
CA VAL A 327 12.92 1.54 6.99
C VAL A 327 12.54 0.66 8.18
N TYR A 328 13.48 -0.20 8.57
CA TYR A 328 13.38 -1.10 9.71
C TYR A 328 14.46 -0.73 10.72
N LYS A 329 14.09 -0.42 11.97
CA LYS A 329 15.04 0.07 12.95
C LYS A 329 14.82 -0.57 14.30
N ILE A 330 15.93 -1.03 14.92
CA ILE A 330 15.93 -1.46 16.32
C ILE A 330 15.68 -0.25 17.21
N VAL A 331 14.73 -0.37 18.13
CA VAL A 331 14.31 0.72 19.03
C VAL A 331 14.53 0.38 20.50
N SER A 332 14.64 -0.90 20.84
CA SER A 332 14.98 -1.36 22.19
C SER A 332 15.63 -2.76 22.13
N ILE A 333 16.54 -3.04 23.06
CA ILE A 333 17.25 -4.33 23.16
C ILE A 333 17.55 -4.68 24.61
N GLU A 334 17.46 -5.95 24.95
CA GLU A 334 17.83 -6.51 26.24
C GLU A 334 19.35 -6.47 26.46
N GLN A 335 19.74 -6.07 27.67
CA GLN A 335 21.13 -6.07 28.14
C GLN A 335 21.46 -7.38 28.88
N GLU A 336 22.72 -7.55 29.30
CA GLU A 336 23.20 -8.73 30.02
C GLU A 336 22.55 -8.92 31.40
N ASP A 337 22.08 -7.83 32.00
CA ASP A 337 21.39 -7.86 33.30
C ASP A 337 19.87 -8.08 33.18
N GLY A 338 19.35 -8.33 31.94
CA GLY A 338 17.94 -8.52 31.63
C GLY A 338 17.13 -7.23 31.54
N SER A 339 17.73 -6.06 31.72
CA SER A 339 17.06 -4.79 31.53
C SER A 339 16.95 -4.40 30.04
N MET A 340 15.87 -3.72 29.67
CA MET A 340 15.73 -3.20 28.30
C MET A 340 16.45 -1.85 28.17
N ARG A 341 17.22 -1.71 27.10
CA ARG A 341 17.89 -0.46 26.72
C ARG A 341 17.32 0.06 25.43
N ASP A 342 16.79 1.27 25.46
CA ASP A 342 16.34 1.94 24.26
C ASP A 342 17.51 2.33 23.35
N THR A 343 17.29 2.22 22.05
CA THR A 343 18.32 2.48 21.03
C THR A 343 17.87 3.56 20.08
N ILE A 344 18.83 4.37 19.62
CA ILE A 344 18.60 5.45 18.67
C ILE A 344 19.71 5.49 17.64
N LYS A 345 19.36 5.70 16.37
CA LYS A 345 20.31 6.02 15.33
C LYS A 345 20.41 7.52 15.18
N LEU A 346 21.57 8.09 15.43
CA LEU A 346 21.90 9.48 15.09
C LEU A 346 22.36 9.59 13.63
N SER A 347 22.10 10.72 13.02
CA SER A 347 22.52 11.04 11.66
C SER A 347 22.73 12.55 11.53
N ASN A 348 23.61 12.97 10.63
CA ASN A 348 23.74 14.38 10.24
C ASN A 348 22.48 14.94 9.56
N ASN A 349 21.63 14.05 9.07
CA ASN A 349 20.31 14.39 8.54
C ASN A 349 19.26 14.16 9.63
N ALA A 350 18.61 15.22 10.11
CA ALA A 350 17.64 15.18 11.20
C ALA A 350 16.48 14.21 10.93
N GLU A 351 16.02 14.10 9.67
CA GLU A 351 14.96 13.18 9.25
C GLU A 351 15.32 11.69 9.44
N LYS A 352 16.63 11.37 9.61
CA LYS A 352 17.10 10.00 9.80
C LYS A 352 17.29 9.60 11.27
N VAL A 353 16.96 10.48 12.20
CA VAL A 353 17.03 10.21 13.64
C VAL A 353 15.78 9.42 14.05
N SER A 354 15.97 8.17 14.49
CA SER A 354 14.85 7.31 14.92
C SER A 354 14.26 7.76 16.27
N THR A 355 13.06 7.32 16.58
CA THR A 355 12.44 7.52 17.91
C THR A 355 12.61 6.25 18.73
N PRO A 356 13.31 6.29 19.89
CA PRO A 356 13.65 5.11 20.67
C PRO A 356 12.46 4.57 21.48
N GLY A 357 12.60 3.32 21.95
CA GLY A 357 11.66 2.67 22.87
C GLY A 357 10.51 1.97 22.15
N LYS A 358 9.85 1.05 22.84
CA LYS A 358 8.68 0.31 22.37
C LYS A 358 7.43 1.19 22.47
N LYS A 359 6.78 1.48 21.33
CA LYS A 359 5.73 2.48 21.23
C LYS A 359 4.38 1.91 20.78
N GLN A 360 3.31 2.65 21.09
CA GLN A 360 1.99 2.52 20.48
C GLN A 360 1.62 3.84 19.81
N VAL A 361 0.95 3.74 18.69
CA VAL A 361 0.35 4.87 17.97
C VAL A 361 -1.15 4.89 18.26
N TRP A 362 -1.66 6.03 18.65
CA TRP A 362 -3.07 6.24 18.94
C TRP A 362 -3.68 7.23 17.99
N ARG A 363 -4.61 6.79 17.15
CA ARG A 363 -5.39 7.70 16.32
C ARG A 363 -6.41 8.43 17.16
N ILE A 364 -6.26 9.73 17.27
CA ILE A 364 -7.12 10.59 18.08
C ILE A 364 -8.25 11.12 17.21
N THR A 365 -9.48 10.82 17.59
CA THR A 365 -10.68 11.25 16.85
C THR A 365 -11.56 12.11 17.75
N SER A 366 -11.96 13.28 17.29
CA SER A 366 -12.90 14.15 17.99
C SER A 366 -14.27 13.47 18.09
N ARG A 367 -14.80 13.29 19.30
CA ARG A 367 -16.17 12.76 19.50
C ARG A 367 -17.24 13.69 18.95
N GLU A 368 -16.99 14.99 18.98
CA GLU A 368 -17.94 15.99 18.51
C GLU A 368 -18.03 16.03 16.98
N LYS A 369 -16.88 15.92 16.28
CA LYS A 369 -16.79 16.12 14.84
C LYS A 369 -16.70 14.81 14.05
N GLY A 370 -16.35 13.70 14.71
CA GLY A 370 -16.07 12.40 14.06
C GLY A 370 -14.87 12.44 13.11
N LYS A 371 -14.00 13.45 13.23
CA LYS A 371 -12.82 13.67 12.41
C LYS A 371 -11.54 13.41 13.18
N SER A 372 -10.49 13.01 12.46
CA SER A 372 -9.18 12.77 13.04
C SER A 372 -8.52 14.08 13.48
N GLU A 373 -7.99 14.11 14.71
CA GLU A 373 -7.23 15.21 15.26
C GLU A 373 -5.71 15.05 15.08
N GLY A 374 -5.24 13.85 14.77
CA GLY A 374 -3.85 13.50 14.61
C GLY A 374 -3.54 12.15 15.24
N ASP A 375 -2.31 11.67 15.06
CA ASP A 375 -1.81 10.46 15.69
C ASP A 375 -0.86 10.84 16.85
N TYR A 376 -1.05 10.17 17.99
CA TYR A 376 -0.33 10.43 19.22
C TYR A 376 0.47 9.20 19.63
N ILE A 377 1.79 9.33 19.72
CA ILE A 377 2.71 8.23 19.97
C ILE A 377 3.12 8.24 21.44
N THR A 378 2.82 7.12 22.13
CA THR A 378 3.19 6.89 23.54
C THR A 378 4.08 5.67 23.68
N PHE A 379 4.66 5.45 24.86
CA PHE A 379 5.11 4.12 25.24
C PHE A 379 3.92 3.16 25.39
N THR A 380 4.19 1.84 25.28
CA THR A 380 3.12 0.83 25.24
C THR A 380 2.40 0.60 26.56
N ASP A 381 2.94 1.06 27.67
CA ASP A 381 2.35 0.99 29.02
C ASP A 381 1.30 2.09 29.29
N ILE A 382 1.19 3.06 28.40
CA ILE A 382 0.24 4.17 28.52
C ILE A 382 -1.05 3.83 27.77
N ASN A 383 -2.18 3.83 28.48
CA ASN A 383 -3.52 3.76 27.88
C ASN A 383 -4.12 5.16 27.74
N VAL A 384 -4.10 5.69 26.54
CA VAL A 384 -4.58 7.06 26.25
C VAL A 384 -6.07 7.24 26.53
N ASN A 385 -6.87 6.17 26.49
CA ASN A 385 -8.30 6.25 26.80
C ASN A 385 -8.60 6.50 28.29
N GLU A 386 -7.61 6.38 29.17
CA GLU A 386 -7.74 6.72 30.60
C GLU A 386 -7.46 8.20 30.89
N LEU A 387 -6.98 8.94 29.88
CA LEU A 387 -6.66 10.35 29.99
C LEU A 387 -7.88 11.23 29.64
N THR A 388 -8.10 12.28 30.37
CA THR A 388 -9.17 13.27 30.10
C THR A 388 -8.76 14.32 29.07
N GLU A 389 -7.47 14.55 28.96
CA GLU A 389 -6.87 15.48 28.00
C GLU A 389 -5.47 14.98 27.58
N ILE A 390 -5.04 15.34 26.40
CA ILE A 390 -3.68 15.10 25.89
C ILE A 390 -3.11 16.40 25.32
N GLU A 391 -1.82 16.66 25.55
CA GLU A 391 -1.08 17.71 24.87
C GLU A 391 -0.35 17.07 23.67
N MET A 392 -0.81 17.39 22.49
CA MET A 392 -0.16 17.00 21.24
C MET A 392 0.75 18.13 20.79
N PHE A 393 2.02 17.82 20.47
CA PHE A 393 2.97 18.81 19.97
C PHE A 393 3.90 18.21 18.92
N HIS A 394 4.25 19.04 17.95
CA HIS A 394 5.14 18.63 16.87
C HIS A 394 6.54 18.28 17.42
N PRO A 395 7.09 17.09 17.11
CA PRO A 395 8.35 16.59 17.73
C PRO A 395 9.58 17.50 17.50
N THR A 396 9.59 18.25 16.40
CA THR A 396 10.68 19.16 16.04
C THR A 396 10.35 20.62 16.38
N TYR A 397 9.14 21.06 16.04
CA TYR A 397 8.67 22.43 16.27
C TYR A 397 7.75 22.46 17.47
N THR A 398 8.30 22.25 18.66
CA THR A 398 7.55 22.03 19.93
C THR A 398 6.65 23.17 20.35
N TYR A 399 6.75 24.34 19.74
CA TYR A 399 5.83 25.47 19.91
C TYR A 399 4.50 25.27 19.14
N ILE A 400 4.48 24.40 18.11
CA ILE A 400 3.24 23.99 17.45
C ILE A 400 2.62 22.90 18.29
N LYS A 401 1.58 23.25 19.05
CA LYS A 401 0.93 22.33 19.97
C LYS A 401 -0.54 22.63 20.13
N LYS A 402 -1.30 21.61 20.53
CA LYS A 402 -2.71 21.69 20.89
C LYS A 402 -3.03 20.80 22.08
N THR A 403 -4.02 21.21 22.86
CA THR A 403 -4.63 20.35 23.89
C THR A 403 -5.92 19.76 23.32
N VAL A 404 -6.03 18.45 23.32
CA VAL A 404 -7.22 17.74 22.83
C VAL A 404 -7.98 17.15 24.01
N ARG A 405 -9.30 17.37 24.02
CA ARG A 405 -10.27 16.86 24.99
C ARG A 405 -11.45 16.25 24.26
N ASN A 406 -12.25 15.44 24.93
CA ASN A 406 -13.44 14.81 24.37
C ASN A 406 -13.15 14.04 23.07
N PHE A 407 -12.22 13.12 23.15
CA PHE A 407 -11.72 12.30 22.03
C PHE A 407 -11.94 10.80 22.28
N ASP A 408 -11.88 10.03 21.21
CA ASP A 408 -11.63 8.59 21.21
C ASP A 408 -10.20 8.35 20.74
N ALA A 409 -9.47 7.49 21.44
CA ALA A 409 -8.12 7.06 21.07
C ALA A 409 -8.17 5.60 20.61
N ILE A 410 -7.85 5.35 19.33
CA ILE A 410 -7.87 4.02 18.73
C ILE A 410 -6.43 3.59 18.51
N PRO A 411 -5.98 2.42 19.07
CA PRO A 411 -4.64 1.94 18.80
C PRO A 411 -4.50 1.54 17.33
N LEU A 412 -3.46 2.05 16.68
CA LEU A 412 -3.15 1.72 15.30
C LEU A 412 -2.52 0.32 15.20
N LEU A 413 -1.55 0.03 16.08
CA LEU A 413 -0.86 -1.25 16.09
C LEU A 413 -1.68 -2.29 16.87
N VAL A 414 -2.14 -3.33 16.18
CA VAL A 414 -2.85 -4.47 16.76
C VAL A 414 -2.00 -5.74 16.67
N ASP A 415 -2.22 -6.69 17.59
CA ASP A 415 -1.49 -7.95 17.60
C ASP A 415 -1.85 -8.79 16.37
N ILE A 416 -0.85 -9.18 15.60
CA ILE A 416 -0.97 -10.07 14.44
C ILE A 416 -0.44 -11.46 14.81
N PHE A 417 0.78 -11.52 15.32
CA PHE A 417 1.38 -12.72 15.89
C PHE A 417 1.74 -12.47 17.34
N VAL A 418 1.57 -13.47 18.20
CA VAL A 418 2.04 -13.47 19.57
C VAL A 418 2.91 -14.70 19.77
N LYS A 419 4.21 -14.52 19.98
CA LYS A 419 5.19 -15.59 20.16
C LYS A 419 5.11 -16.65 19.05
N GLY A 420 5.03 -16.24 17.81
CA GLY A 420 4.96 -17.10 16.63
C GLY A 420 3.56 -17.58 16.24
N GLU A 421 2.56 -17.40 17.10
CA GLU A 421 1.18 -17.84 16.83
C GLU A 421 0.38 -16.71 16.18
N LEU A 422 -0.27 -16.99 15.04
CA LEU A 422 -1.19 -16.04 14.39
C LEU A 422 -2.45 -15.88 15.23
N VAL A 423 -2.69 -14.66 15.72
CA VAL A 423 -3.87 -14.33 16.56
C VAL A 423 -4.87 -13.40 15.86
N TYR A 424 -4.49 -12.84 14.72
CA TYR A 424 -5.31 -11.90 13.96
C TYR A 424 -6.12 -12.63 12.88
N GLN A 425 -7.42 -12.38 12.87
CA GLN A 425 -8.27 -12.87 11.79
C GLN A 425 -8.21 -11.89 10.60
N LEU A 426 -7.64 -12.33 9.50
CA LEU A 426 -7.57 -11.52 8.26
C LEU A 426 -8.97 -11.25 7.71
N PRO A 427 -9.36 -9.98 7.52
CA PRO A 427 -10.62 -9.63 6.88
C PRO A 427 -10.62 -9.98 5.39
N THR A 428 -11.79 -10.08 4.80
CA THR A 428 -11.93 -10.18 3.34
C THR A 428 -11.49 -8.89 2.66
N LEU A 429 -11.07 -8.98 1.40
CA LEU A 429 -10.66 -7.80 0.63
C LEU A 429 -11.77 -6.75 0.50
N SER A 430 -13.04 -7.18 0.45
CA SER A 430 -14.19 -6.28 0.42
C SER A 430 -14.34 -5.50 1.73
N GLU A 431 -14.15 -6.16 2.87
CA GLU A 431 -14.17 -5.52 4.19
C GLU A 431 -13.02 -4.52 4.34
N ILE A 432 -11.81 -4.88 3.85
CA ILE A 432 -10.64 -3.99 3.86
C ILE A 432 -10.90 -2.75 3.02
N LYS A 433 -11.44 -2.89 1.80
CA LYS A 433 -11.81 -1.76 0.93
C LYS A 433 -12.82 -0.83 1.59
N ALA A 434 -13.86 -1.40 2.20
CA ALA A 434 -14.89 -0.62 2.90
C ALA A 434 -14.30 0.10 4.13
N TYR A 435 -13.41 -0.57 4.85
CA TYR A 435 -12.70 0.00 5.98
C TYR A 435 -11.81 1.17 5.56
N ALA A 436 -11.00 0.99 4.50
CA ALA A 436 -10.12 2.06 3.97
C ALA A 436 -10.92 3.32 3.59
N LYS A 437 -12.07 3.13 2.92
CA LYS A 437 -12.98 4.24 2.63
C LYS A 437 -13.46 4.96 3.89
N LYS A 438 -13.88 4.21 4.91
CA LYS A 438 -14.32 4.78 6.19
C LYS A 438 -13.22 5.58 6.89
N GLU A 439 -11.99 5.07 6.89
CA GLU A 439 -10.86 5.79 7.47
C GLU A 439 -10.52 7.06 6.68
N PHE A 440 -10.58 6.99 5.35
CA PHE A 440 -10.42 8.17 4.49
C PHE A 440 -11.48 9.24 4.76
N ASP A 441 -12.73 8.86 4.99
CA ASP A 441 -13.82 9.80 5.27
C ASP A 441 -13.64 10.54 6.61
N LYS A 442 -12.86 9.98 7.57
CA LYS A 442 -12.53 10.64 8.85
C LYS A 442 -11.48 11.73 8.71
N LEU A 443 -10.66 11.75 7.65
CA LEU A 443 -9.72 12.85 7.43
C LEU A 443 -10.46 14.14 7.10
N TRP A 444 -9.85 15.26 7.50
CA TRP A 444 -10.25 16.58 7.02
C TRP A 444 -9.88 16.76 5.56
N ASP A 445 -10.60 17.60 4.83
CA ASP A 445 -10.42 17.75 3.39
C ASP A 445 -9.06 18.35 3.02
N GLU A 446 -8.47 19.16 3.90
CA GLU A 446 -7.13 19.72 3.73
C GLU A 446 -6.02 18.67 3.64
N TYR A 447 -6.17 17.49 4.26
CA TYR A 447 -5.21 16.38 4.16
C TYR A 447 -5.42 15.51 2.92
N LYS A 448 -6.59 15.61 2.27
CA LYS A 448 -6.97 14.80 1.10
C LYS A 448 -6.57 15.41 -0.23
N ARG A 449 -6.11 16.65 -0.23
CA ARG A 449 -5.78 17.36 -1.48
C ARG A 449 -4.72 16.62 -2.28
N VAL A 450 -4.94 16.49 -3.58
CA VAL A 450 -3.95 15.91 -4.51
C VAL A 450 -2.76 16.85 -4.68
N LEU A 451 -2.99 18.15 -4.60
CA LEU A 451 -1.97 19.19 -4.72
C LEU A 451 -1.89 19.96 -3.41
N ASN A 452 -0.67 20.05 -2.86
CA ASN A 452 -0.34 20.80 -1.65
C ASN A 452 -1.28 20.49 -0.46
N PRO A 453 -1.37 19.22 -0.03
CA PRO A 453 -2.11 18.88 1.16
C PRO A 453 -1.48 19.50 2.41
N GLN A 454 -2.27 19.64 3.46
CA GLN A 454 -1.77 20.00 4.78
C GLN A 454 -1.04 18.80 5.40
N ASP A 455 0.03 19.05 6.16
CA ASP A 455 0.72 18.03 6.93
C ASP A 455 -0.19 17.51 8.06
N TYR A 456 -0.34 16.19 8.15
CA TYR A 456 -1.11 15.55 9.21
C TYR A 456 -0.29 15.49 10.50
N PRO A 457 -0.87 15.82 11.65
CA PRO A 457 -0.15 15.79 12.93
C PRO A 457 0.21 14.35 13.35
N VAL A 458 1.50 14.06 13.47
CA VAL A 458 2.05 12.86 14.11
C VAL A 458 2.92 13.33 15.28
N ASP A 459 2.36 13.27 16.46
CA ASP A 459 2.89 13.92 17.65
C ASP A 459 3.35 12.92 18.71
N LEU A 460 4.40 13.27 19.44
CA LEU A 460 4.93 12.44 20.51
C LEU A 460 4.36 12.82 21.86
N ALA A 461 4.11 11.83 22.71
CA ALA A 461 3.93 12.06 24.14
C ALA A 461 5.23 12.65 24.74
N ARG A 462 5.07 13.46 25.79
CA ARG A 462 6.17 14.20 26.37
C ARG A 462 7.31 13.31 26.88
N ASP A 463 7.00 12.18 27.47
CA ASP A 463 7.97 11.18 27.95
C ASP A 463 8.74 10.52 26.81
N VAL A 464 8.08 10.16 25.69
CA VAL A 464 8.73 9.64 24.48
C VAL A 464 9.68 10.68 23.88
N TRP A 465 9.24 11.92 23.79
CA TRP A 465 10.08 13.03 23.33
C TRP A 465 11.28 13.28 24.24
N GLN A 466 11.08 13.29 25.55
CA GLN A 466 12.15 13.47 26.54
C GLN A 466 13.17 12.35 26.48
N ASN A 467 12.73 11.09 26.36
CA ASN A 467 13.60 9.93 26.20
C ASN A 467 14.48 10.09 24.95
N LYS A 468 13.88 10.47 23.82
CA LYS A 468 14.60 10.74 22.57
C LYS A 468 15.69 11.80 22.75
N MET A 469 15.36 12.93 23.38
CA MET A 469 16.30 14.03 23.61
C MET A 469 17.43 13.64 24.56
N THR A 470 17.09 12.93 25.64
CA THR A 470 18.07 12.41 26.61
C THR A 470 19.09 11.47 25.96
N LEU A 471 18.65 10.57 25.10
CA LEU A 471 19.55 9.65 24.38
C LEU A 471 20.42 10.39 23.36
N ILE A 472 19.88 11.39 22.67
CA ILE A 472 20.67 12.24 21.77
C ILE A 472 21.79 12.94 22.54
N ASP A 473 21.46 13.57 23.67
CA ASP A 473 22.41 14.28 24.50
C ASP A 473 23.48 13.37 25.09
N LYS A 474 23.08 12.18 25.57
CA LYS A 474 23.99 11.18 26.09
C LYS A 474 25.01 10.74 25.03
N ILE A 475 24.53 10.33 23.84
CA ILE A 475 25.44 9.85 22.78
C ILE A 475 26.37 10.96 22.30
N ARG A 476 25.88 12.23 22.22
CA ARG A 476 26.74 13.36 21.87
C ARG A 476 27.81 13.61 22.93
N LYS A 477 27.48 13.55 24.22
CA LYS A 477 28.46 13.67 25.31
C LYS A 477 29.48 12.54 25.26
N ASP A 478 29.06 11.30 25.03
CA ASP A 478 29.95 10.15 24.93
C ASP A 478 30.89 10.24 23.71
N ALA A 479 30.39 10.76 22.58
CA ALA A 479 31.16 10.90 21.34
C ALA A 479 32.08 12.14 21.31
N TYR A 480 31.64 13.25 21.91
CA TYR A 480 32.34 14.55 21.81
C TYR A 480 32.75 15.13 23.17
N GLY A 481 32.26 14.64 24.28
CA GLY A 481 32.36 15.23 25.61
C GLY A 481 33.62 14.90 26.41
N LYS A 482 34.73 14.54 25.79
CA LYS A 482 36.08 14.53 26.41
C LYS A 482 36.99 15.64 25.90
N SER A 483 36.42 16.66 25.31
CA SER A 483 37.15 17.85 24.91
C SER A 483 36.50 19.09 25.55
N GLU A 484 36.64 19.20 26.88
CA GLU A 484 36.73 20.42 27.66
C GLU A 484 37.05 20.07 29.13
#